data_55e53e452823f453d270246d9330450f
#
_entry.id   55e53e452823f453d270246d9330450f
#
_cell.length_a   1.000
_cell.length_b   1.000
_cell.length_c   1.000
_cell.angle_alpha   90.00
_cell.angle_beta   90.00
_cell.angle_gamma   90.00
#
_symmetry.space_group_name_H-M   'P 1'
#
loop_
_entity.id
_entity.type
_entity.pdbx_description
1 polymer ?
#
loop_
_entity_poly.entity_id
_entity_poly.type
_entity_poly.pdbx_seq_one_letter_code
_entity_poly.pdbx_strand_id
1 'polypeptide(L)'
;MSVTDDSITEFTDNANLLNVAVSRAKNKFCLVVSGNPQELNGNIHDLINYIKYQQGIVIQSKLRSIFDYLFSQIHTYNRENEPVSEYDSENLTFDLIESIRVNYPHLSHIKVLCHYPVRYLINDTQGLSERDRQYALHPSTHIDFLIINRVTKEPLLAIETDGYSFHNEKTEQFQRDRMKDRILALYGLPLLRLSTVGYGEKSKIVDALNKRVKL
;
A
#
# COMPACT_ATOMS: atom_id res chain seq x y z
N MET A 1 -6.76 -21.41 11.30
CA MET A 1 -6.45 -20.18 12.07
C MET A 1 -5.53 -19.33 11.20
N SER A 2 -5.80 -18.07 11.10
CA SER A 2 -4.98 -17.13 10.32
C SER A 2 -4.55 -16.00 11.25
N VAL A 3 -3.25 -15.67 11.24
CA VAL A 3 -2.65 -14.52 11.91
C VAL A 3 -1.98 -13.71 10.82
N THR A 4 -2.62 -12.62 10.43
CA THR A 4 -2.25 -11.85 9.22
C THR A 4 -1.78 -10.42 9.53
N ASP A 5 -1.73 -10.02 10.80
CA ASP A 5 -1.20 -8.72 11.19
C ASP A 5 0.31 -8.76 11.36
N ASP A 6 0.98 -7.65 11.01
CA ASP A 6 2.42 -7.48 11.19
C ASP A 6 2.83 -7.44 12.66
N SER A 7 1.86 -7.27 13.55
CA SER A 7 2.05 -7.33 15.00
C SER A 7 1.23 -8.44 15.61
N ILE A 8 1.90 -9.34 16.34
CA ILE A 8 1.20 -10.30 17.20
C ILE A 8 0.63 -9.52 18.37
N THR A 9 -0.70 -9.47 18.45
CA THR A 9 -1.39 -8.83 19.55
C THR A 9 -1.54 -9.80 20.73
N GLU A 10 -1.72 -9.27 21.94
CA GLU A 10 -2.02 -10.06 23.14
C GLU A 10 -3.25 -10.98 22.95
N PHE A 11 -4.21 -10.56 22.14
CA PHE A 11 -5.37 -11.36 21.76
C PHE A 11 -4.99 -12.54 20.86
N THR A 12 -4.17 -12.33 19.83
CA THR A 12 -3.80 -13.40 18.88
C THR A 12 -2.81 -14.40 19.47
N ASP A 13 -1.99 -13.97 20.43
CA ASP A 13 -1.00 -14.82 21.13
C ASP A 13 -1.54 -15.44 22.43
N ASN A 14 -2.85 -15.44 22.62
CA ASN A 14 -3.45 -15.97 23.84
C ASN A 14 -3.44 -17.50 23.84
N ALA A 15 -2.76 -18.12 24.82
CA ALA A 15 -2.60 -19.58 24.95
C ALA A 15 -3.95 -20.32 24.99
N ASN A 16 -4.98 -19.76 25.65
CA ASN A 16 -6.29 -20.41 25.74
C ASN A 16 -6.99 -20.42 24.38
N LEU A 17 -6.92 -19.32 23.62
CA LEU A 17 -7.48 -19.25 22.28
C LEU A 17 -6.77 -20.19 21.31
N LEU A 18 -5.45 -20.28 21.39
CA LEU A 18 -4.66 -21.21 20.60
C LEU A 18 -5.00 -22.65 20.91
N ASN A 19 -5.12 -23.02 22.20
CA ASN A 19 -5.54 -24.33 22.63
C ASN A 19 -6.94 -24.71 22.12
N VAL A 20 -7.88 -23.78 22.20
CA VAL A 20 -9.24 -23.99 21.68
C VAL A 20 -9.21 -24.19 20.16
N ALA A 21 -8.43 -23.41 19.43
CA ALA A 21 -8.31 -23.52 17.98
C ALA A 21 -7.71 -24.87 17.56
N VAL A 22 -6.64 -25.29 18.23
CA VAL A 22 -5.95 -26.58 17.92
C VAL A 22 -6.81 -27.76 18.31
N SER A 23 -7.41 -27.76 19.49
CA SER A 23 -8.20 -28.89 20.01
C SER A 23 -9.52 -29.13 19.25
N ARG A 24 -10.06 -28.13 18.57
CA ARG A 24 -11.26 -28.24 17.74
C ARG A 24 -11.01 -28.83 16.37
N ALA A 25 -9.76 -28.96 15.95
CA ALA A 25 -9.43 -29.57 14.66
C ALA A 25 -9.66 -31.07 14.71
N LYS A 26 -10.61 -31.57 13.90
CA LYS A 26 -10.92 -33.01 13.84
C LYS A 26 -9.96 -33.79 12.94
N ASN A 27 -9.55 -33.21 11.81
CA ASN A 27 -8.76 -33.91 10.80
C ASN A 27 -7.46 -33.18 10.46
N LYS A 28 -7.49 -31.85 10.38
CA LYS A 28 -6.34 -31.04 9.97
C LYS A 28 -6.37 -29.69 10.65
N PHE A 29 -5.21 -29.27 11.12
CA PHE A 29 -4.97 -27.90 11.59
C PHE A 29 -4.01 -27.22 10.62
N CYS A 30 -4.33 -25.99 10.22
CA CYS A 30 -3.48 -25.17 9.39
C CYS A 30 -3.28 -23.82 10.08
N LEU A 31 -2.05 -23.49 10.38
CA LEU A 31 -1.67 -22.19 10.92
C LEU A 31 -1.08 -21.34 9.77
N VAL A 32 -1.66 -20.18 9.52
CA VAL A 32 -1.14 -19.21 8.56
C VAL A 32 -0.65 -18.00 9.35
N VAL A 33 0.60 -17.63 9.18
CA VAL A 33 1.26 -16.54 9.91
C VAL A 33 1.96 -15.64 8.90
N SER A 34 1.82 -14.33 9.05
CA SER A 34 2.61 -13.34 8.34
C SER A 34 3.93 -13.05 9.09
N GLY A 35 4.92 -12.55 8.37
CA GLY A 35 6.24 -12.23 8.92
C GLY A 35 7.21 -13.40 8.95
N ASN A 36 8.40 -13.14 9.52
CA ASN A 36 9.44 -14.16 9.66
C ASN A 36 9.20 -14.98 10.93
N PRO A 37 8.95 -16.31 10.84
CA PRO A 37 8.73 -17.15 12.01
C PRO A 37 9.87 -17.13 13.05
N GLN A 38 11.09 -16.75 12.64
CA GLN A 38 12.26 -16.68 13.53
C GLN A 38 12.28 -15.41 14.39
N GLU A 39 11.54 -14.39 13.99
CA GLU A 39 11.43 -13.12 14.71
C GLU A 39 10.20 -13.08 15.65
N LEU A 40 9.34 -14.09 15.58
CA LEU A 40 8.18 -14.23 16.44
C LEU A 40 8.59 -14.74 17.82
N ASN A 41 7.94 -14.20 18.85
CA ASN A 41 8.05 -14.63 20.23
C ASN A 41 6.66 -15.05 20.74
N GLY A 42 6.61 -15.77 21.88
CA GLY A 42 5.36 -16.12 22.55
C GLY A 42 4.74 -17.44 22.08
N ASN A 43 3.44 -17.61 22.37
CA ASN A 43 2.72 -18.86 22.20
C ASN A 43 2.58 -19.30 20.72
N ILE A 44 2.48 -18.34 19.80
CA ILE A 44 2.43 -18.65 18.35
C ILE A 44 3.78 -19.22 17.89
N HIS A 45 4.89 -18.64 18.36
CA HIS A 45 6.22 -19.17 18.08
C HIS A 45 6.37 -20.61 18.60
N ASP A 46 5.93 -20.86 19.82
CA ASP A 46 5.98 -22.19 20.42
C ASP A 46 5.11 -23.20 19.66
N LEU A 47 3.93 -22.78 19.21
CA LEU A 47 3.05 -23.60 18.37
C LEU A 47 3.71 -23.92 17.01
N ILE A 48 4.40 -22.97 16.39
CA ILE A 48 5.15 -23.21 15.15
C ILE A 48 6.26 -24.24 15.38
N ASN A 49 7.01 -24.09 16.47
CA ASN A 49 8.07 -25.04 16.81
C ASN A 49 7.51 -26.44 17.13
N TYR A 50 6.37 -26.52 17.81
CA TYR A 50 5.68 -27.78 18.04
C TYR A 50 5.24 -28.45 16.73
N ILE A 51 4.66 -27.69 15.79
CA ILE A 51 4.28 -28.22 14.47
C ILE A 51 5.50 -28.76 13.72
N LYS A 52 6.64 -28.05 13.77
CA LYS A 52 7.90 -28.52 13.16
C LYS A 52 8.42 -29.78 13.85
N TYR A 53 8.40 -29.83 15.17
CA TYR A 53 8.82 -31.00 15.95
C TYR A 53 7.97 -32.25 15.61
N GLN A 54 6.67 -32.07 15.41
CA GLN A 54 5.74 -33.15 15.00
C GLN A 54 5.83 -33.48 13.50
N GLN A 55 6.86 -33.01 12.81
CA GLN A 55 7.06 -33.21 11.36
C GLN A 55 5.90 -32.68 10.50
N GLY A 56 5.19 -31.68 10.99
CA GLY A 56 4.16 -30.98 10.23
C GLY A 56 4.73 -30.31 8.97
N ILE A 57 3.91 -30.25 7.91
CA ILE A 57 4.32 -29.60 6.66
C ILE A 57 4.40 -28.10 6.88
N VAL A 58 5.59 -27.52 6.68
CA VAL A 58 5.80 -26.08 6.71
C VAL A 58 5.97 -25.59 5.26
N ILE A 59 5.04 -24.75 4.83
CA ILE A 59 5.08 -24.13 3.50
C ILE A 59 5.42 -22.67 3.69
N GLN A 60 6.59 -22.25 3.21
CA GLN A 60 6.94 -20.85 3.14
C GLN A 60 6.32 -20.25 1.88
N SER A 61 5.35 -19.35 2.05
CA SER A 61 4.75 -18.65 0.93
C SER A 61 5.82 -17.78 0.25
N LYS A 62 5.84 -17.78 -1.07
CA LYS A 62 6.63 -16.84 -1.86
C LYS A 62 5.94 -15.48 -1.97
N LEU A 63 4.65 -15.41 -1.63
CA LEU A 63 3.85 -14.20 -1.68
C LEU A 63 4.05 -13.44 -0.37
N ARG A 64 4.64 -12.25 -0.48
CA ARG A 64 4.96 -11.39 0.68
C ARG A 64 3.91 -10.30 0.92
N SER A 65 3.09 -10.01 -0.09
CA SER A 65 2.07 -8.96 -0.02
C SER A 65 0.90 -9.24 -0.95
N ILE A 66 -0.16 -8.44 -0.84
CA ILE A 66 -1.26 -8.44 -1.81
C ILE A 66 -0.74 -8.09 -3.22
N PHE A 67 0.29 -7.23 -3.30
CA PHE A 67 0.95 -6.90 -4.56
C PHE A 67 1.64 -8.12 -5.18
N ASP A 68 2.33 -8.96 -4.40
CA ASP A 68 2.93 -10.20 -4.90
C ASP A 68 1.86 -11.17 -5.42
N TYR A 69 0.71 -11.24 -4.74
CA TYR A 69 -0.42 -12.05 -5.21
C TYR A 69 -1.00 -11.51 -6.51
N LEU A 70 -1.31 -10.21 -6.54
CA LEU A 70 -1.82 -9.55 -7.73
C LEU A 70 -0.81 -9.60 -8.87
N PHE A 71 0.46 -9.42 -8.59
CA PHE A 71 1.56 -9.57 -9.53
C PHE A 71 1.58 -10.97 -10.17
N SER A 72 1.39 -12.03 -9.37
CA SER A 72 1.31 -13.40 -9.90
C SER A 72 0.10 -13.62 -10.83
N GLN A 73 -0.98 -12.84 -10.65
CA GLN A 73 -2.17 -12.88 -11.51
C GLN A 73 -2.00 -11.99 -12.76
N ILE A 74 -1.27 -10.89 -12.65
CA ILE A 74 -1.08 -9.89 -13.72
C ILE A 74 -0.22 -10.40 -14.88
N HIS A 75 0.74 -11.27 -14.64
CA HIS A 75 1.44 -11.93 -15.77
C HIS A 75 0.49 -12.63 -16.75
N THR A 76 -0.72 -12.93 -16.28
CA THR A 76 -1.79 -13.47 -17.12
C THR A 76 -2.66 -12.36 -17.74
N TYR A 77 -2.81 -11.21 -17.08
CA TYR A 77 -3.71 -10.11 -17.46
C TYR A 77 -3.03 -9.05 -18.34
N ASN A 78 -1.75 -8.73 -18.09
CA ASN A 78 -0.99 -7.69 -18.82
C ASN A 78 -0.64 -8.04 -20.29
N ARG A 79 -1.05 -9.20 -20.78
CA ARG A 79 -0.99 -9.49 -22.21
C ARG A 79 -2.08 -8.77 -23.04
N GLU A 80 -3.06 -8.17 -22.38
CA GLU A 80 -4.25 -7.58 -23.04
C GLU A 80 -4.39 -6.07 -22.85
N ASN A 81 -3.66 -5.42 -21.91
CA ASN A 81 -3.73 -3.98 -21.66
C ASN A 81 -2.35 -3.31 -21.74
N GLU A 82 -2.29 -2.12 -22.37
CA GLU A 82 -1.07 -1.32 -22.37
C GLU A 82 -0.75 -0.84 -20.93
N PRO A 83 0.47 -1.13 -20.42
CA PRO A 83 0.85 -0.70 -19.07
C PRO A 83 0.96 0.83 -19.01
N VAL A 84 0.51 1.42 -17.89
CA VAL A 84 0.62 2.88 -17.64
C VAL A 84 2.00 3.27 -17.13
N SER A 85 2.80 2.30 -16.67
CA SER A 85 4.14 2.48 -16.14
C SER A 85 5.04 1.28 -16.45
N GLU A 86 6.36 1.50 -16.37
CA GLU A 86 7.37 0.42 -16.39
C GLU A 86 7.36 -0.39 -15.08
N TYR A 87 6.76 0.15 -14.00
CA TYR A 87 6.70 -0.48 -12.69
C TYR A 87 5.36 -1.20 -12.48
N ASP A 88 5.43 -2.49 -12.21
CA ASP A 88 4.23 -3.31 -12.00
C ASP A 88 3.40 -2.90 -10.78
N SER A 89 4.03 -2.38 -9.72
CA SER A 89 3.33 -1.85 -8.56
C SER A 89 2.45 -0.65 -8.91
N GLU A 90 2.89 0.20 -9.83
CA GLU A 90 2.10 1.31 -10.32
C GLU A 90 0.95 0.82 -11.22
N ASN A 91 1.19 -0.13 -12.12
CA ASN A 91 0.13 -0.71 -12.94
C ASN A 91 -0.98 -1.32 -12.08
N LEU A 92 -0.60 -2.07 -11.04
CA LEU A 92 -1.55 -2.62 -10.06
C LEU A 92 -2.34 -1.56 -9.31
N THR A 93 -1.67 -0.49 -8.90
CA THR A 93 -2.32 0.62 -8.20
C THR A 93 -3.30 1.34 -9.11
N PHE A 94 -2.95 1.54 -10.38
CA PHE A 94 -3.86 2.10 -11.38
C PHE A 94 -5.13 1.25 -11.53
N ASP A 95 -4.98 -0.06 -11.72
CA ASP A 95 -6.11 -0.99 -11.86
C ASP A 95 -6.98 -1.00 -10.60
N LEU A 96 -6.36 -0.92 -9.42
CA LEU A 96 -7.08 -0.82 -8.15
C LEU A 96 -7.92 0.46 -8.09
N ILE A 97 -7.35 1.62 -8.45
CA ILE A 97 -8.08 2.89 -8.46
C ILE A 97 -9.23 2.86 -9.47
N GLU A 98 -9.01 2.31 -10.67
CA GLU A 98 -10.07 2.15 -11.67
C GLU A 98 -11.16 1.20 -11.18
N SER A 99 -10.80 0.11 -10.49
CA SER A 99 -11.77 -0.79 -9.88
C SER A 99 -12.63 -0.09 -8.81
N ILE A 100 -12.03 0.82 -8.03
CA ILE A 100 -12.75 1.64 -7.05
C ILE A 100 -13.75 2.55 -7.76
N ARG A 101 -13.33 3.24 -8.81
CA ARG A 101 -14.19 4.12 -9.61
C ARG A 101 -15.43 3.39 -10.16
N VAL A 102 -15.26 2.14 -10.57
CA VAL A 102 -16.37 1.30 -11.11
C VAL A 102 -17.26 0.78 -9.99
N ASN A 103 -16.68 0.30 -8.88
CA ASN A 103 -17.43 -0.39 -7.82
C ASN A 103 -18.06 0.55 -6.79
N TYR A 104 -17.68 1.84 -6.77
CA TYR A 104 -18.21 2.83 -5.83
C TYR A 104 -18.91 3.97 -6.61
N PRO A 105 -20.24 3.91 -6.82
CA PRO A 105 -20.97 4.87 -7.65
C PRO A 105 -20.74 6.34 -7.28
N HIS A 106 -20.59 6.65 -5.99
CA HIS A 106 -20.31 8.00 -5.49
C HIS A 106 -18.90 8.51 -5.85
N LEU A 107 -17.98 7.61 -6.21
CA LEU A 107 -16.63 7.92 -6.70
C LEU A 107 -16.51 7.84 -8.23
N SER A 108 -17.58 7.57 -8.96
CA SER A 108 -17.55 7.43 -10.43
C SER A 108 -17.09 8.69 -11.19
N HIS A 109 -17.16 9.85 -10.52
CA HIS A 109 -16.76 11.14 -11.08
C HIS A 109 -15.27 11.46 -10.94
N ILE A 110 -14.47 10.56 -10.35
CA ILE A 110 -13.02 10.76 -10.30
C ILE A 110 -12.34 10.41 -11.63
N LYS A 111 -11.16 10.98 -11.84
CA LYS A 111 -10.26 10.65 -12.94
C LYS A 111 -8.84 10.53 -12.38
N VAL A 112 -8.12 9.52 -12.84
CA VAL A 112 -6.72 9.28 -12.52
C VAL A 112 -5.83 9.91 -13.59
N LEU A 113 -4.79 10.60 -13.17
CA LEU A 113 -3.72 11.11 -14.03
C LEU A 113 -2.42 10.49 -13.52
N CYS A 114 -1.73 9.74 -14.40
CA CYS A 114 -0.48 9.07 -14.07
C CYS A 114 0.71 10.01 -14.28
N HIS A 115 1.76 9.86 -13.47
CA HIS A 115 3.04 10.57 -13.56
C HIS A 115 2.85 12.09 -13.69
N TYR A 116 1.97 12.66 -12.86
CA TYR A 116 1.59 14.05 -12.99
C TYR A 116 2.68 14.99 -12.45
N PRO A 117 3.24 15.89 -13.28
CA PRO A 117 4.33 16.78 -12.85
C PRO A 117 3.89 17.74 -11.74
N VAL A 118 4.62 17.74 -10.63
CA VAL A 118 4.31 18.59 -9.46
C VAL A 118 4.25 20.07 -9.82
N ARG A 119 5.10 20.53 -10.75
CA ARG A 119 5.13 21.93 -11.21
C ARG A 119 3.79 22.46 -11.72
N TYR A 120 2.89 21.60 -12.20
CA TYR A 120 1.57 22.02 -12.69
C TYR A 120 0.52 22.17 -11.58
N LEU A 121 0.84 21.71 -10.36
CA LEU A 121 0.00 21.97 -9.18
C LEU A 121 0.36 23.28 -8.48
N ILE A 122 1.52 23.84 -8.81
CA ILE A 122 2.05 25.00 -8.12
C ILE A 122 1.63 26.26 -8.86
N ASN A 123 0.66 26.98 -8.30
CA ASN A 123 0.21 28.26 -8.85
C ASN A 123 1.06 29.44 -8.38
N ASP A 124 1.66 29.32 -7.19
CA ASP A 124 2.51 30.34 -6.58
C ASP A 124 3.63 29.66 -5.78
N THR A 125 4.83 30.18 -5.85
CA THR A 125 5.99 29.66 -5.12
C THR A 125 6.22 30.34 -3.76
N GLN A 126 5.35 31.28 -3.37
CA GLN A 126 5.40 31.92 -2.06
C GLN A 126 5.20 30.88 -0.96
N GLY A 127 6.05 30.91 0.06
CA GLY A 127 6.01 29.92 1.15
C GLY A 127 6.86 28.67 0.93
N LEU A 128 7.41 28.43 -0.27
CA LEU A 128 8.39 27.39 -0.50
C LEU A 128 9.81 27.87 -0.17
N SER A 129 10.59 26.99 0.50
CA SER A 129 12.04 27.21 0.59
C SER A 129 12.66 27.14 -0.81
N GLU A 130 13.84 27.75 -1.01
CA GLU A 130 14.52 27.68 -2.31
C GLU A 130 14.77 26.24 -2.77
N ARG A 131 15.09 25.34 -1.84
CA ARG A 131 15.31 23.93 -2.11
C ARG A 131 14.00 23.23 -2.50
N ASP A 132 12.90 23.48 -1.80
CA ASP A 132 11.59 22.89 -2.13
C ASP A 132 11.08 23.43 -3.48
N ARG A 133 11.34 24.72 -3.77
CA ARG A 133 11.00 25.34 -5.05
C ARG A 133 11.74 24.68 -6.21
N GLN A 134 13.06 24.52 -6.09
CA GLN A 134 13.87 23.86 -7.13
C GLN A 134 13.40 22.42 -7.36
N TYR A 135 13.12 21.68 -6.29
CA TYR A 135 12.58 20.33 -6.37
C TYR A 135 11.21 20.30 -7.06
N ALA A 136 10.29 21.15 -6.62
CA ALA A 136 8.92 21.18 -7.13
C ALA A 136 8.83 21.58 -8.62
N LEU A 137 9.68 22.47 -9.07
CA LEU A 137 9.72 22.94 -10.47
C LEU A 137 10.57 22.03 -11.38
N HIS A 138 11.29 21.07 -10.81
CA HIS A 138 12.13 20.18 -11.61
C HIS A 138 11.28 19.32 -12.55
N PRO A 139 11.65 19.19 -13.84
CA PRO A 139 10.85 18.46 -14.83
C PRO A 139 10.55 17.00 -14.49
N SER A 140 11.47 16.33 -13.79
CA SER A 140 11.33 14.91 -13.41
C SER A 140 10.56 14.71 -12.10
N THR A 141 10.19 15.79 -11.39
CA THR A 141 9.39 15.64 -10.17
C THR A 141 7.92 15.46 -10.52
N HIS A 142 7.40 14.28 -10.24
CA HIS A 142 6.02 13.92 -10.52
C HIS A 142 5.38 13.20 -9.33
N ILE A 143 4.08 13.08 -9.37
CA ILE A 143 3.24 12.23 -8.51
C ILE A 143 2.88 11.01 -9.34
N ASP A 144 2.97 9.81 -8.77
CA ASP A 144 2.66 8.58 -9.49
C ASP A 144 1.20 8.62 -9.97
N PHE A 145 0.25 8.93 -9.07
CA PHE A 145 -1.15 9.09 -9.43
C PHE A 145 -1.76 10.34 -8.78
N LEU A 146 -2.28 11.23 -9.61
CA LEU A 146 -3.11 12.34 -9.17
C LEU A 146 -4.57 12.03 -9.47
N ILE A 147 -5.38 11.94 -8.42
CA ILE A 147 -6.84 11.79 -8.55
C ILE A 147 -7.48 13.17 -8.54
N ILE A 148 -8.24 13.45 -9.57
CA ILE A 148 -8.98 14.70 -9.74
C ILE A 148 -10.49 14.45 -9.84
N ASN A 149 -11.28 15.45 -9.51
CA ASN A 149 -12.68 15.48 -9.88
C ASN A 149 -12.80 15.70 -11.40
N ARG A 150 -13.48 14.79 -12.10
CA ARG A 150 -13.60 14.84 -13.55
C ARG A 150 -14.35 16.09 -14.06
N VAL A 151 -15.28 16.62 -13.26
CA VAL A 151 -16.12 17.78 -13.62
C VAL A 151 -15.41 19.08 -13.26
N THR A 152 -15.04 19.27 -11.98
CA THR A 152 -14.43 20.53 -11.51
C THR A 152 -12.95 20.65 -11.83
N LYS A 153 -12.29 19.54 -12.17
CA LYS A 153 -10.83 19.43 -12.37
C LYS A 153 -10.00 19.67 -11.10
N GLU A 154 -10.64 19.76 -9.95
CA GLU A 154 -9.97 19.94 -8.68
C GLU A 154 -9.18 18.70 -8.27
N PRO A 155 -7.92 18.85 -7.83
CA PRO A 155 -7.14 17.77 -7.24
C PRO A 155 -7.78 17.29 -5.93
N LEU A 156 -7.98 15.99 -5.81
CA LEU A 156 -8.59 15.36 -4.63
C LEU A 156 -7.58 14.65 -3.76
N LEU A 157 -6.69 13.86 -4.38
CA LEU A 157 -5.74 12.99 -3.69
C LEU A 157 -4.53 12.73 -4.57
N ALA A 158 -3.34 12.85 -4.00
CA ALA A 158 -2.11 12.33 -4.58
C ALA A 158 -1.83 10.94 -3.99
N ILE A 159 -1.36 10.01 -4.82
CA ILE A 159 -0.95 8.67 -4.39
C ILE A 159 0.45 8.41 -4.91
N GLU A 160 1.31 7.88 -4.05
CA GLU A 160 2.65 7.37 -4.35
C GLU A 160 2.72 5.89 -4.01
N THR A 161 3.38 5.12 -4.85
CA THR A 161 3.66 3.70 -4.61
C THR A 161 5.09 3.56 -4.13
N ASP A 162 5.26 3.43 -2.82
CA ASP A 162 6.57 3.26 -2.23
C ASP A 162 7.04 1.82 -2.39
N GLY A 163 8.01 1.59 -3.30
CA GLY A 163 8.71 0.31 -3.41
C GLY A 163 9.44 -0.04 -2.11
N TYR A 164 9.78 -1.33 -1.97
CA TYR A 164 10.54 -1.85 -0.82
C TYR A 164 12.01 -1.34 -0.86
N SER A 165 12.22 -0.07 -0.71
CA SER A 165 13.57 0.50 -0.67
C SER A 165 13.81 1.22 0.66
N PHE A 166 14.48 0.50 1.55
CA PHE A 166 15.34 1.01 2.61
C PHE A 166 14.91 2.33 3.29
N HIS A 167 14.20 2.19 4.40
CA HIS A 167 13.99 3.25 5.40
C HIS A 167 15.33 3.70 6.05
N ASN A 168 16.28 4.14 5.25
CA ASN A 168 17.46 4.77 5.77
C ASN A 168 17.23 6.28 5.73
N GLU A 169 16.89 6.89 6.88
CA GLU A 169 16.56 8.32 7.04
C GLU A 169 17.61 9.30 6.48
N LYS A 170 18.80 8.79 6.14
CA LYS A 170 19.91 9.56 5.59
C LYS A 170 19.99 9.52 4.06
N THR A 171 19.10 8.81 3.37
CA THR A 171 19.15 8.72 1.91
C THR A 171 18.61 9.98 1.25
N GLU A 172 19.14 10.33 0.07
CA GLU A 172 18.60 11.42 -0.75
C GLU A 172 17.11 11.19 -1.08
N GLN A 173 16.70 9.93 -1.24
CA GLN A 173 15.32 9.56 -1.50
C GLN A 173 14.40 10.00 -0.36
N PHE A 174 14.74 9.69 0.89
CA PHE A 174 13.97 10.14 2.05
C PHE A 174 13.82 11.66 2.13
N GLN A 175 14.87 12.41 1.77
CA GLN A 175 14.79 13.88 1.73
C GLN A 175 13.85 14.35 0.62
N ARG A 176 13.87 13.73 -0.56
CA ARG A 176 12.95 14.02 -1.68
C ARG A 176 11.50 13.76 -1.29
N ASP A 177 11.25 12.63 -0.62
CA ASP A 177 9.92 12.26 -0.13
C ASP A 177 9.39 13.29 0.85
N ARG A 178 10.20 13.71 1.81
CA ARG A 178 9.83 14.78 2.76
C ARG A 178 9.61 16.15 2.09
N MET A 179 10.36 16.46 1.04
CA MET A 179 10.11 17.67 0.26
C MET A 179 8.75 17.60 -0.43
N LYS A 180 8.44 16.46 -1.07
CA LYS A 180 7.15 16.24 -1.74
C LYS A 180 6.00 16.36 -0.74
N ASP A 181 6.10 15.72 0.44
CA ASP A 181 5.10 15.80 1.51
C ASP A 181 4.81 17.26 1.92
N ARG A 182 5.87 18.03 2.19
CA ARG A 182 5.72 19.45 2.59
C ARG A 182 5.09 20.29 1.50
N ILE A 183 5.53 20.11 0.25
CA ILE A 183 5.01 20.84 -0.89
C ILE A 183 3.52 20.56 -1.07
N LEU A 184 3.12 19.31 -1.14
CA LEU A 184 1.72 18.95 -1.34
C LEU A 184 0.83 19.39 -0.17
N ALA A 185 1.33 19.31 1.06
CA ALA A 185 0.63 19.81 2.24
C ALA A 185 0.41 21.34 2.18
N LEU A 186 1.40 22.12 1.71
CA LEU A 186 1.27 23.57 1.55
C LEU A 186 0.14 23.94 0.58
N TYR A 187 -0.05 23.16 -0.49
CA TYR A 187 -1.13 23.35 -1.45
C TYR A 187 -2.44 22.63 -1.07
N GLY A 188 -2.53 22.09 0.14
CA GLY A 188 -3.73 21.44 0.66
C GLY A 188 -4.12 20.14 -0.06
N LEU A 189 -3.19 19.54 -0.81
CA LEU A 189 -3.40 18.26 -1.48
C LEU A 189 -2.91 17.12 -0.58
N PRO A 190 -3.81 16.24 -0.09
CA PRO A 190 -3.40 15.08 0.69
C PRO A 190 -2.58 14.11 -0.15
N LEU A 191 -1.55 13.55 0.44
CA LEU A 191 -0.72 12.51 -0.13
C LEU A 191 -0.93 11.19 0.61
N LEU A 192 -1.25 10.14 -0.13
CA LEU A 192 -1.35 8.77 0.35
C LEU A 192 -0.17 7.96 -0.20
N ARG A 193 0.66 7.43 0.70
CA ARG A 193 1.73 6.50 0.33
C ARG A 193 1.27 5.07 0.51
N LEU A 194 1.41 4.28 -0.53
CA LEU A 194 1.07 2.86 -0.55
C LEU A 194 2.36 2.04 -0.56
N SER A 195 2.59 1.29 0.50
CA SER A 195 3.72 0.38 0.56
C SER A 195 3.45 -0.87 -0.25
N THR A 196 4.41 -1.28 -1.09
CA THR A 196 4.31 -2.52 -1.89
C THR A 196 4.31 -3.81 -1.04
N VAL A 197 4.57 -3.70 0.25
CA VAL A 197 4.52 -4.81 1.22
C VAL A 197 3.34 -4.68 2.19
N GLY A 198 2.47 -3.68 1.98
CA GLY A 198 1.31 -3.40 2.81
C GLY A 198 0.09 -4.23 2.47
N TYR A 199 -1.01 -3.94 3.15
CA TYR A 199 -2.35 -4.48 2.87
C TYR A 199 -3.41 -3.41 3.13
N GLY A 200 -4.63 -3.66 2.61
CA GLY A 200 -5.76 -2.76 2.78
C GLY A 200 -5.70 -1.49 1.92
N GLU A 201 -4.92 -1.48 0.85
CA GLU A 201 -4.73 -0.34 -0.06
C GLU A 201 -6.07 0.18 -0.58
N LYS A 202 -6.98 -0.72 -0.93
CA LYS A 202 -8.33 -0.37 -1.38
C LYS A 202 -9.09 0.46 -0.34
N SER A 203 -9.08 0.01 0.92
CA SER A 203 -9.74 0.74 2.01
C SER A 203 -9.09 2.09 2.26
N LYS A 204 -7.76 2.16 2.26
CA LYS A 204 -7.01 3.40 2.45
C LYS A 204 -7.36 4.44 1.38
N ILE A 205 -7.43 4.02 0.12
CA ILE A 205 -7.79 4.91 -1.01
C ILE A 205 -9.24 5.38 -0.87
N VAL A 206 -10.19 4.46 -0.63
CA VAL A 206 -11.60 4.78 -0.46
C VAL A 206 -11.82 5.75 0.70
N ASP A 207 -11.20 5.49 1.85
CA ASP A 207 -11.31 6.35 3.04
C ASP A 207 -10.72 7.74 2.80
N ALA A 208 -9.58 7.82 2.09
CA ALA A 208 -8.97 9.09 1.74
C ALA A 208 -9.86 9.91 0.79
N LEU A 209 -10.45 9.26 -0.21
CA LEU A 209 -11.36 9.90 -1.16
C LEU A 209 -12.67 10.33 -0.50
N ASN A 210 -13.27 9.51 0.37
CA ASN A 210 -14.51 9.83 1.08
C ASN A 210 -14.37 11.08 1.96
N LYS A 211 -13.19 11.36 2.50
CA LYS A 211 -12.92 12.60 3.26
C LYS A 211 -12.92 13.85 2.38
N ARG A 212 -12.74 13.70 1.08
CA ARG A 212 -12.62 14.82 0.12
C ARG A 212 -13.85 15.02 -0.74
N VAL A 213 -14.50 13.92 -1.10
CA VAL A 213 -15.78 13.95 -1.81
C VAL A 213 -16.85 14.15 -0.74
N LYS A 214 -17.21 15.41 -0.48
CA LYS A 214 -18.38 15.72 0.32
C LYS A 214 -19.60 15.25 -0.45
N LEU A 215 -20.32 14.29 0.13
CA LEU A 215 -21.66 13.90 -0.30
C LEU A 215 -22.65 15.07 -0.17
#